data_45190b755d0d79035810caab1bd292e0
#
_entry.id   45190b755d0d79035810caab1bd292e0
#
_cell.length_a   1.000
_cell.length_b   1.000
_cell.length_c   1.000
_cell.angle_alpha   90.00
_cell.angle_beta   90.00
_cell.angle_gamma   90.00
#
_symmetry.space_group_name_H-M   'P 1'
#
loop_
_entity.id
_entity.type
_entity.pdbx_description
1 polymer ?
#
loop_
_entity_poly.entity_id
_entity_poly.type
_entity_poly.pdbx_seq_one_letter_code
_entity_poly.pdbx_strand_id
1 'polypeptide(L)'
;MSSANERMFYLMRLAMGRHPAVDASVTIPTLIDAIEYAREKATDVAWVVGNRVHGDEPGINSSNAIYLADFRLDENYVHILLVRGDPTVGRPTFVNMKNKSVTPATSDDPDAVPAVSALLVVERSISVNDKGQHRSILERASGLGKSMVRDYLAVLLR
;
A
#
# COMPACT_ATOMS: atom_id res chain seq x y z
N MET A 1 1.53 20.01 22.18
CA MET A 1 0.31 19.73 21.42
C MET A 1 0.73 19.42 19.99
N SER A 2 0.65 18.16 19.55
CA SER A 2 0.87 17.82 18.16
C SER A 2 -0.27 18.43 17.35
N SER A 3 0.06 19.18 16.30
CA SER A 3 -0.99 19.72 15.44
C SER A 3 -1.67 18.57 14.72
N ALA A 4 -2.99 18.58 14.63
CA ALA A 4 -3.79 17.52 14.01
C ALA A 4 -3.46 17.28 12.51
N ASN A 5 -2.51 18.04 11.96
CA ASN A 5 -2.11 18.03 10.55
C ASN A 5 -0.69 17.54 10.30
N GLU A 6 0.03 17.07 11.32
CA GLU A 6 1.37 16.52 11.10
C GLU A 6 1.28 15.11 10.51
N ARG A 7 1.82 14.97 9.31
CA ARG A 7 2.01 13.67 8.67
C ARG A 7 3.47 13.27 8.74
N MET A 8 3.73 12.06 9.15
CA MET A 8 5.09 11.49 9.17
C MET A 8 5.28 10.60 7.96
N PHE A 9 6.50 10.58 7.44
CA PHE A 9 6.87 9.78 6.28
C PHE A 9 8.12 8.97 6.58
N TYR A 10 8.18 7.78 6.01
CA TYR A 10 9.40 6.99 5.90
C TYR A 10 10.11 7.35 4.60
N LEU A 11 11.39 7.74 4.69
CA LEU A 11 12.27 7.78 3.53
C LEU A 11 12.73 6.37 3.22
N MET A 12 12.59 5.94 1.98
CA MET A 12 12.90 4.59 1.54
C MET A 12 13.62 4.60 0.20
N ARG A 13 14.19 3.45 -0.13
CA ARG A 13 14.69 3.14 -1.46
C ARG A 13 14.03 1.86 -1.92
N LEU A 14 13.50 1.88 -3.13
CA LEU A 14 12.85 0.74 -3.75
C LEU A 14 13.68 0.29 -4.96
N ALA A 15 13.88 -1.01 -5.06
CA ALA A 15 14.48 -1.65 -6.22
C ALA A 15 13.74 -2.94 -6.50
N MET A 16 13.63 -3.28 -7.77
CA MET A 16 13.21 -4.60 -8.19
C MET A 16 14.45 -5.47 -8.39
N GLY A 17 14.42 -6.65 -7.78
CA GLY A 17 15.47 -7.63 -7.91
C GLY A 17 14.99 -8.86 -8.66
N ARG A 18 15.92 -9.58 -9.30
CA ARG A 18 15.63 -10.86 -9.93
C ARG A 18 15.34 -11.91 -8.85
N HIS A 19 14.26 -12.65 -9.02
CA HIS A 19 14.03 -13.84 -8.19
C HIS A 19 15.07 -14.92 -8.56
N PRO A 20 15.65 -15.64 -7.58
CA PRO A 20 16.68 -16.64 -7.83
C PRO A 20 16.32 -17.74 -8.84
N ALA A 21 15.03 -18.08 -8.94
CA ALA A 21 14.54 -19.08 -9.89
C ALA A 21 14.36 -18.57 -11.32
N VAL A 22 14.53 -17.26 -11.57
CA VAL A 22 14.42 -16.68 -12.91
C VAL A 22 15.76 -16.77 -13.63
N ASP A 23 15.75 -17.32 -14.85
CA ASP A 23 16.94 -17.44 -15.69
C ASP A 23 17.67 -16.10 -15.85
N ALA A 24 18.99 -16.16 -15.83
CA ALA A 24 19.84 -14.97 -15.94
C ALA A 24 19.70 -14.23 -17.28
N SER A 25 19.24 -14.90 -18.33
CA SER A 25 19.01 -14.31 -19.66
C SER A 25 17.72 -13.50 -19.75
N VAL A 26 16.78 -13.65 -18.81
CA VAL A 26 15.51 -12.91 -18.81
C VAL A 26 15.76 -11.46 -18.43
N THR A 27 15.37 -10.54 -19.29
CA THR A 27 15.41 -9.12 -18.98
C THR A 27 14.34 -8.78 -17.94
N ILE A 28 14.76 -8.18 -16.83
CA ILE A 28 13.85 -7.73 -15.79
C ILE A 28 13.38 -6.31 -16.17
N PRO A 29 12.07 -6.04 -16.18
CA PRO A 29 11.56 -4.68 -16.37
C PRO A 29 12.03 -3.76 -15.24
N THR A 30 12.02 -2.47 -15.49
CA THR A 30 12.26 -1.51 -14.40
C THR A 30 11.13 -1.58 -13.37
N LEU A 31 11.40 -1.13 -12.14
CA LEU A 31 10.35 -1.07 -11.11
C LEU A 31 9.14 -0.26 -11.58
N ILE A 32 9.38 0.83 -12.30
CA ILE A 32 8.30 1.70 -12.80
C ILE A 32 7.46 0.98 -13.86
N ASP A 33 8.11 0.36 -14.86
CA ASP A 33 7.39 -0.40 -15.90
C ASP A 33 6.58 -1.54 -15.29
N ALA A 34 7.12 -2.21 -14.28
CA ALA A 34 6.43 -3.28 -13.58
C ALA A 34 5.20 -2.77 -12.81
N ILE A 35 5.31 -1.62 -12.13
CA ILE A 35 4.19 -0.98 -11.43
C ILE A 35 3.12 -0.51 -12.43
N GLU A 36 3.52 0.09 -13.55
CA GLU A 36 2.59 0.52 -14.60
C GLU A 36 1.83 -0.67 -15.19
N TYR A 37 2.51 -1.77 -15.47
CA TYR A 37 1.89 -3.02 -15.93
C TYR A 37 0.93 -3.62 -14.89
N ALA A 38 1.35 -3.65 -13.64
CA ALA A 38 0.56 -4.20 -12.55
C ALA A 38 -0.68 -3.36 -12.25
N ARG A 39 -0.67 -2.06 -12.56
CA ARG A 39 -1.82 -1.17 -12.40
C ARG A 39 -3.06 -1.68 -13.11
N GLU A 40 -2.91 -2.20 -14.33
CA GLU A 40 -4.05 -2.70 -15.13
C GLU A 40 -4.70 -3.92 -14.48
N LYS A 41 -3.95 -4.64 -13.65
CA LYS A 41 -4.41 -5.83 -12.92
C LYS A 41 -4.68 -5.58 -11.44
N ALA A 42 -4.32 -4.41 -10.94
CA ALA A 42 -4.32 -4.11 -9.50
C ALA A 42 -5.71 -4.05 -8.87
N THR A 43 -6.75 -3.83 -9.67
CA THR A 43 -8.15 -3.85 -9.19
C THR A 43 -8.56 -5.23 -8.67
N ASP A 44 -7.90 -6.28 -9.16
CA ASP A 44 -8.24 -7.67 -8.85
C ASP A 44 -7.27 -8.31 -7.85
N VAL A 45 -6.20 -7.56 -7.46
CA VAL A 45 -5.16 -8.06 -6.56
C VAL A 45 -5.29 -7.42 -5.19
N ALA A 46 -5.67 -8.22 -4.21
CA ALA A 46 -5.59 -7.88 -2.80
C ALA A 46 -4.63 -8.83 -2.08
N TRP A 47 -3.83 -8.30 -1.17
CA TRP A 47 -2.96 -9.13 -0.33
C TRP A 47 -3.55 -9.25 1.08
N VAL A 48 -3.83 -10.49 1.49
CA VAL A 48 -4.37 -10.79 2.81
C VAL A 48 -3.25 -10.72 3.86
N VAL A 49 -3.44 -9.88 4.86
CA VAL A 49 -2.46 -9.71 5.95
C VAL A 49 -2.40 -10.97 6.81
N GLY A 50 -1.20 -11.50 6.97
CA GLY A 50 -0.95 -12.70 7.78
C GLY A 50 -0.99 -14.01 7.01
N ASN A 51 -1.47 -14.02 5.78
CA ASN A 51 -1.41 -15.20 4.94
C ASN A 51 -0.06 -15.27 4.22
N ARG A 52 0.88 -16.02 4.78
CA ARG A 52 2.21 -16.29 4.18
C ARG A 52 2.22 -17.56 3.32
N VAL A 53 1.08 -18.14 3.06
CA VAL A 53 1.02 -19.42 2.35
C VAL A 53 1.31 -19.16 0.87
N HIS A 54 2.41 -19.73 0.40
CA HIS A 54 2.75 -19.78 -1.01
C HIS A 54 1.65 -20.56 -1.74
N GLY A 55 0.94 -19.90 -2.65
CA GLY A 55 0.12 -20.58 -3.64
C GLY A 55 -1.39 -20.37 -3.57
N ASP A 56 -1.93 -19.82 -2.50
CA ASP A 56 -3.34 -19.47 -2.48
C ASP A 56 -3.52 -18.04 -2.98
N GLU A 57 -4.30 -17.84 -4.02
CA GLU A 57 -4.77 -16.51 -4.42
C GLU A 57 -5.45 -15.87 -3.20
N PRO A 58 -5.03 -14.66 -2.81
CA PRO A 58 -5.67 -13.97 -1.71
C PRO A 58 -7.14 -13.82 -2.07
N GLY A 59 -8.02 -14.43 -1.30
CA GLY A 59 -9.44 -14.30 -1.53
C GLY A 59 -9.80 -12.81 -1.51
N ILE A 60 -10.37 -12.32 -2.61
CA ILE A 60 -10.77 -10.92 -2.81
C ILE A 60 -11.71 -10.44 -1.69
N ASN A 61 -12.29 -11.35 -0.95
CA ASN A 61 -13.26 -11.13 0.12
C ASN A 61 -12.66 -11.09 1.54
N SER A 62 -11.34 -10.97 1.68
CA SER A 62 -10.79 -10.85 3.03
C SER A 62 -10.94 -9.44 3.56
N SER A 63 -11.62 -9.30 4.70
CA SER A 63 -11.77 -8.04 5.41
C SER A 63 -10.46 -7.47 5.95
N ASN A 64 -9.37 -8.26 5.96
CA ASN A 64 -8.03 -7.83 6.37
C ASN A 64 -7.08 -7.96 5.18
N ALA A 65 -7.20 -7.06 4.23
CA ALA A 65 -6.41 -7.08 3.02
C ALA A 65 -5.91 -5.69 2.64
N ILE A 66 -4.77 -5.66 1.93
CA ILE A 66 -4.21 -4.45 1.32
C ILE A 66 -4.52 -4.49 -0.17
N TYR A 67 -4.92 -3.36 -0.72
CA TYR A 67 -5.14 -3.17 -2.14
C TYR A 67 -4.70 -1.77 -2.59
N LEU A 68 -4.53 -1.63 -3.90
CA LEU A 68 -4.22 -0.37 -4.55
C LEU A 68 -5.54 0.38 -4.82
N ALA A 69 -5.73 1.50 -4.14
CA ALA A 69 -6.97 2.28 -4.25
C ALA A 69 -6.89 3.37 -5.33
N ASP A 70 -5.72 3.97 -5.52
CA ASP A 70 -5.51 4.98 -6.56
C ASP A 70 -4.06 4.94 -7.05
N PHE A 71 -3.88 5.31 -8.31
CA PHE A 71 -2.57 5.37 -8.95
C PHE A 71 -2.53 6.58 -9.86
N ARG A 72 -1.49 7.40 -9.67
CA ARG A 72 -1.24 8.56 -10.53
C ARG A 72 0.21 8.59 -10.95
N LEU A 73 0.41 8.90 -12.20
CA LEU A 73 1.71 9.06 -12.80
C LEU A 73 1.86 10.51 -13.23
N ASP A 74 2.93 11.16 -12.81
CA ASP A 74 3.36 12.43 -13.36
C ASP A 74 4.76 12.30 -14.00
N GLU A 75 5.33 13.40 -14.44
CA GLU A 75 6.62 13.43 -15.12
C GLU A 75 7.75 12.83 -14.25
N ASN A 76 7.73 13.10 -12.95
CA ASN A 76 8.82 12.81 -12.04
C ASN A 76 8.51 11.72 -11.02
N TYR A 77 7.23 11.47 -10.73
CA TYR A 77 6.81 10.61 -9.63
C TYR A 77 5.68 9.66 -10.02
N VAL A 78 5.65 8.55 -9.31
CA VAL A 78 4.52 7.62 -9.24
C VAL A 78 3.88 7.78 -7.87
N HIS A 79 2.59 8.04 -7.82
CA HIS A 79 1.80 8.16 -6.60
C HIS A 79 0.88 6.95 -6.49
N ILE A 80 0.99 6.23 -5.39
CA ILE A 80 0.25 5.01 -5.13
C ILE A 80 -0.49 5.17 -3.81
N LEU A 81 -1.81 5.17 -3.85
CA LEU A 81 -2.63 5.14 -2.66
C LEU A 81 -2.94 3.68 -2.31
N LEU A 82 -2.42 3.25 -1.18
CA LEU A 82 -2.68 1.93 -0.62
C LEU A 82 -3.75 2.05 0.46
N VAL A 83 -4.68 1.10 0.48
CA VAL A 83 -5.71 0.99 1.51
C VAL A 83 -5.66 -0.41 2.09
N ARG A 84 -5.75 -0.49 3.41
CA ARG A 84 -5.90 -1.73 4.15
C ARG A 84 -7.22 -1.72 4.89
N GLY A 85 -8.09 -2.69 4.61
CA GLY A 85 -9.20 -3.05 5.49
C GLY A 85 -8.63 -3.76 6.72
N ASP A 86 -9.07 -3.37 7.92
CA ASP A 86 -8.63 -4.01 9.15
C ASP A 86 -9.82 -4.11 10.15
N PRO A 87 -10.45 -5.27 10.25
CA PRO A 87 -11.59 -5.46 11.14
C PRO A 87 -11.21 -5.37 12.64
N THR A 88 -9.89 -5.42 12.94
CA THR A 88 -9.41 -5.31 14.32
C THR A 88 -9.21 -3.86 14.77
N VAL A 89 -9.17 -2.93 13.84
CA VAL A 89 -9.11 -1.50 14.15
C VAL A 89 -10.46 -1.06 14.69
N GLY A 90 -10.45 -0.40 15.83
CA GLY A 90 -11.67 0.16 16.41
C GLY A 90 -12.35 1.11 15.43
N ARG A 91 -13.66 1.02 15.31
CA ARG A 91 -14.43 1.93 14.45
C ARG A 91 -14.21 3.37 14.94
N PRO A 92 -13.98 4.31 14.02
CA PRO A 92 -13.88 5.72 14.40
C PRO A 92 -15.17 6.13 15.14
N THR A 93 -15.01 6.97 16.15
CA THR A 93 -16.13 7.47 16.94
C THR A 93 -16.25 8.96 16.76
N PHE A 94 -17.49 9.43 16.71
CA PHE A 94 -17.81 10.86 16.77
C PHE A 94 -18.28 11.23 18.17
N VAL A 95 -17.82 12.38 18.64
CA VAL A 95 -18.27 12.94 19.91
C VAL A 95 -19.12 14.17 19.61
N ASN A 96 -20.34 14.15 20.09
CA ASN A 96 -21.17 15.35 20.11
C ASN A 96 -20.68 16.26 21.24
N MET A 97 -20.02 17.36 20.88
CA MET A 97 -19.45 18.26 21.90
C MET A 97 -20.46 18.97 22.77
N LYS A 98 -21.71 19.04 22.34
CA LYS A 98 -22.76 19.73 23.09
C LYS A 98 -23.32 18.86 24.23
N ASN A 99 -23.61 17.61 23.96
CA ASN A 99 -24.20 16.67 24.95
C ASN A 99 -23.20 15.61 25.41
N LYS A 100 -21.97 15.61 24.86
CA LYS A 100 -20.86 14.66 25.14
C LYS A 100 -21.22 13.19 24.88
N SER A 101 -22.22 12.95 24.04
CA SER A 101 -22.52 11.60 23.60
C SER A 101 -21.48 11.12 22.60
N VAL A 102 -21.12 9.83 22.67
CA VAL A 102 -20.16 9.17 21.77
C VAL A 102 -20.97 8.23 20.88
N THR A 103 -20.79 8.40 19.57
CA THR A 103 -21.45 7.57 18.55
C THR A 103 -20.40 6.92 17.66
N PRO A 104 -20.36 5.59 17.55
CA PRO A 104 -19.51 4.92 16.58
C PRO A 104 -19.89 5.32 15.14
N ALA A 105 -18.91 5.47 14.28
CA ALA A 105 -19.18 5.55 12.85
C ALA A 105 -19.73 4.20 12.39
N THR A 106 -20.92 4.21 11.81
CA THR A 106 -21.55 3.03 11.23
C THR A 106 -21.55 3.17 9.71
N SER A 107 -21.37 2.06 9.00
CA SER A 107 -21.67 1.97 7.59
C SER A 107 -22.96 1.18 7.40
N ASP A 108 -23.78 1.58 6.46
CA ASP A 108 -24.98 0.82 6.08
C ASP A 108 -24.62 -0.41 5.24
N ASP A 109 -23.36 -0.48 4.77
CA ASP A 109 -22.81 -1.64 4.07
C ASP A 109 -22.34 -2.69 5.09
N PRO A 110 -22.94 -3.89 5.11
CA PRO A 110 -22.58 -4.95 6.05
C PRO A 110 -21.14 -5.48 5.83
N ASP A 111 -20.59 -5.33 4.64
CA ASP A 111 -19.24 -5.77 4.28
C ASP A 111 -18.19 -4.68 4.54
N ALA A 112 -18.60 -3.48 4.93
CA ALA A 112 -17.68 -2.40 5.20
C ALA A 112 -16.92 -2.64 6.51
N VAL A 113 -15.60 -2.55 6.43
CA VAL A 113 -14.69 -2.62 7.57
C VAL A 113 -13.92 -1.32 7.74
N PRO A 114 -13.47 -1.00 8.96
CA PRO A 114 -12.55 0.11 9.15
C PRO A 114 -11.34 -0.03 8.25
N ALA A 115 -10.88 1.09 7.70
CA ALA A 115 -9.74 1.08 6.79
C ALA A 115 -8.72 2.16 7.17
N VAL A 116 -7.48 1.90 6.84
CA VAL A 116 -6.37 2.85 6.90
C VAL A 116 -5.76 3.00 5.52
N SER A 117 -5.32 4.20 5.21
CA SER A 117 -4.65 4.47 3.93
C SER A 117 -3.24 5.01 4.16
N ALA A 118 -2.37 4.79 3.18
CA ALA A 118 -1.04 5.36 3.12
C ALA A 118 -0.67 5.71 1.68
N LEU A 119 -0.07 6.87 1.50
CA LEU A 119 0.47 7.31 0.23
C LEU A 119 1.92 6.84 0.10
N LEU A 120 2.22 6.13 -0.97
CA LEU A 120 3.57 5.82 -1.42
C LEU A 120 3.87 6.66 -2.65
N VAL A 121 4.95 7.45 -2.59
CA VAL A 121 5.45 8.22 -3.74
C VAL A 121 6.82 7.67 -4.11
N VAL A 122 7.01 7.36 -5.38
CA VAL A 122 8.25 6.81 -5.94
C VAL A 122 8.80 7.74 -7.01
N GLU A 123 10.04 8.16 -6.88
CA GLU A 123 10.74 8.93 -7.91
C GLU A 123 11.00 8.06 -9.12
N ARG A 124 10.63 8.51 -10.32
CA ARG A 124 10.81 7.74 -11.57
C ARG A 124 12.25 7.68 -12.02
N SER A 125 12.99 8.74 -11.78
CA SER A 125 14.42 8.79 -12.13
C SER A 125 15.26 7.99 -11.14
N ILE A 126 16.32 7.37 -11.65
CA ILE A 126 17.34 6.73 -10.83
C ILE A 126 18.59 7.57 -10.92
N SER A 127 19.02 8.15 -9.81
CA SER A 127 20.31 8.82 -9.76
C SER A 127 21.45 7.79 -9.89
N VAL A 128 22.53 8.18 -10.58
CA VAL A 128 23.74 7.36 -10.72
C VAL A 128 24.28 6.88 -9.37
N ASN A 129 24.10 7.70 -8.33
CA ASN A 129 24.52 7.39 -6.96
C ASN A 129 23.59 6.43 -6.23
N ASP A 130 22.39 6.16 -6.74
CA ASP A 130 21.36 5.37 -6.06
C ASP A 130 21.40 3.86 -6.42
N LYS A 131 22.43 3.42 -7.17
CA LYS A 131 22.70 1.99 -7.48
C LYS A 131 21.46 1.24 -8.03
N GLY A 132 20.70 1.86 -8.92
CA GLY A 132 19.50 1.26 -9.50
C GLY A 132 18.28 1.26 -8.56
N GLN A 133 18.31 2.05 -7.51
CA GLN A 133 17.21 2.19 -6.56
C GLN A 133 16.46 3.50 -6.78
N HIS A 134 15.13 3.44 -6.75
CA HIS A 134 14.27 4.61 -6.76
C HIS A 134 14.14 5.19 -5.36
N ARG A 135 14.29 6.50 -5.22
CA ARG A 135 13.94 7.17 -3.97
C ARG A 135 12.43 7.16 -3.79
N SER A 136 12.01 6.96 -2.57
CA SER A 136 10.58 6.89 -2.27
C SER A 136 10.28 7.38 -0.87
N ILE A 137 9.06 7.84 -0.70
CA ILE A 137 8.50 8.16 0.61
C ILE A 137 7.20 7.39 0.80
N LEU A 138 7.02 6.88 2.00
CA LEU A 138 5.79 6.19 2.42
C LEU A 138 5.19 6.93 3.61
N GLU A 139 3.94 7.33 3.50
CA GLU A 139 3.20 7.88 4.64
C GLU A 139 3.13 6.85 5.78
N ARG A 140 3.41 7.30 6.99
CA ARG A 140 3.30 6.47 8.18
C ARG A 140 1.85 6.38 8.60
N ALA A 141 1.23 5.25 8.38
CA ALA A 141 -0.12 4.93 8.84
C ALA A 141 -0.08 3.78 9.86
N SER A 142 -0.89 3.89 10.89
CA SER A 142 -1.03 2.80 11.87
C SER A 142 -1.62 1.58 11.16
N GLY A 143 -1.01 0.43 11.34
CA GLY A 143 -1.47 -0.81 10.71
C GLY A 143 -1.07 -1.02 9.24
N LEU A 144 -0.33 -0.07 8.61
CA LEU A 144 0.15 -0.19 7.24
C LEU A 144 1.64 0.18 7.16
N GLY A 145 2.48 -0.72 7.66
CA GLY A 145 3.92 -0.51 7.78
C GLY A 145 4.72 -0.90 6.53
N LYS A 146 6.00 -0.52 6.49
CA LYS A 146 6.93 -0.75 5.37
C LYS A 146 6.99 -2.21 4.91
N SER A 147 7.01 -3.15 5.83
CA SER A 147 7.06 -4.59 5.49
C SER A 147 5.80 -5.05 4.77
N MET A 148 4.63 -4.59 5.22
CA MET A 148 3.37 -4.94 4.58
C MET A 148 3.27 -4.36 3.17
N VAL A 149 3.70 -3.11 2.98
CA VAL A 149 3.75 -2.47 1.65
C VAL A 149 4.70 -3.21 0.73
N ARG A 150 5.89 -3.59 1.21
CA ARG A 150 6.85 -4.40 0.45
C ARG A 150 6.23 -5.74 0.03
N ASP A 151 5.59 -6.43 0.97
CA ASP A 151 5.03 -7.76 0.72
C ASP A 151 3.86 -7.68 -0.27
N TYR A 152 3.02 -6.64 -0.15
CA TYR A 152 1.98 -6.35 -1.14
C TYR A 152 2.55 -6.06 -2.53
N LEU A 153 3.53 -5.18 -2.64
CA LEU A 153 4.18 -4.88 -3.92
C LEU A 153 4.83 -6.14 -4.53
N ALA A 154 5.43 -7.00 -3.71
CA ALA A 154 6.00 -8.26 -4.17
C ALA A 154 4.95 -9.23 -4.72
N VAL A 155 3.71 -9.20 -4.23
CA VAL A 155 2.59 -9.98 -4.79
C VAL A 155 2.06 -9.34 -6.07
N LEU A 156 1.91 -8.01 -6.07
CA LEU A 156 1.40 -7.25 -7.21
C LEU A 156 2.30 -7.39 -8.45
N LEU A 157 3.61 -7.53 -8.25
CA LEU A 157 4.63 -7.58 -9.31
C LEU A 157 5.02 -9.02 -9.72
N ARG A 158 4.29 -10.04 -9.29
CA ARG A 158 4.44 -11.44 -9.72
C ARG A 158 3.59 -11.75 -10.93
#